data_84149a586a3ebcfee7bb456a8d4b92df
#
_entry.id   84149a586a3ebcfee7bb456a8d4b92df
#
_cell.length_a   1.000
_cell.length_b   1.000
_cell.length_c   1.000
_cell.angle_alpha   90.00
_cell.angle_beta   90.00
_cell.angle_gamma   90.00
#
_symmetry.space_group_name_H-M   'P 1'
#
loop_
_entity.id
_entity.type
_entity.pdbx_description
1 polymer ?
#
loop_
_entity_poly.entity_id
_entity_poly.type
_entity_poly.pdbx_seq_one_letter_code
_entity_poly.pdbx_strand_id
1 'polypeptide(L)'
;MSQPTTESKRLLSHAIAEWACSLKYEHLSPEAIQAAKLFWFDSIGCALGGSQQEDAKILLAHYRAMSGAEANSRDSSTKKPALSKAEGLGMTNKHDRGMGGGNRKATVFVSGFKTNPVDAAFLNGHMIRAMDYNDIYWKADPCHPSDLIAAPLALCENEGLSGRDLILATIIAYEIEMRLCEIGHPGVREYGWHHATLSAFAAPVAAGRALNLTREQMVSAIGISASRTFCPGAVTAGKLTNMKNTVDPWAGRMGAESALLAREGFSGPEHIIDGKEGLFAVFSHVQYKGQPAAFDGEALVRDLPTSPTSHYRILDCGMKSFPIEALSHSPLTAMMKTVKENQIKADDVKEIKVEVIARAADILGDPHKYRPDSRETADHSLPYCMAVGLVDGMVTPLQFKEERVRDQSLIPIMDKIKVVANDEFESLFPKFQPSRVTITTNEGKSHATRVDVPKGDPRDPMTEDEIAVKFNALGGEVIGKNQCNELQKAIMSLNTAEKLDQLLELTTAR
;
A
#
# COMPACT_ATOMS: atom_id res chain seq x y z
N MET A 1 -13.93 10.80 53.71
CA MET A 1 -13.87 11.49 52.42
C MET A 1 -13.47 10.44 51.37
N SER A 2 -14.47 9.90 50.69
CA SER A 2 -14.24 8.93 49.59
C SER A 2 -13.62 9.67 48.40
N GLN A 3 -12.43 9.23 47.98
CA GLN A 3 -11.84 9.68 46.72
C GLN A 3 -12.78 9.33 45.58
N PRO A 4 -12.98 10.23 44.58
CA PRO A 4 -13.73 9.87 43.41
C PRO A 4 -12.97 8.73 42.69
N THR A 5 -13.66 7.64 42.41
CA THR A 5 -13.20 6.57 41.54
C THR A 5 -12.97 7.20 40.16
N THR A 6 -11.71 7.44 39.80
CA THR A 6 -11.32 7.71 38.42
C THR A 6 -11.81 6.50 37.60
N GLU A 7 -12.85 6.67 36.77
CA GLU A 7 -13.15 5.72 35.71
C GLU A 7 -11.83 5.49 34.96
N SER A 8 -11.35 4.27 34.97
CA SER A 8 -10.14 3.88 34.25
C SER A 8 -10.41 4.14 32.78
N LYS A 9 -9.73 5.13 32.20
CA LYS A 9 -9.84 5.46 30.77
C LYS A 9 -9.61 4.16 29.99
N ARG A 10 -10.55 3.78 29.15
CA ARG A 10 -10.50 2.56 28.35
C ARG A 10 -9.32 2.66 27.38
N LEU A 11 -8.46 1.64 27.33
CA LEU A 11 -7.30 1.58 26.43
C LEU A 11 -7.75 1.55 24.97
N LEU A 12 -7.02 2.24 24.09
CA LEU A 12 -7.33 2.31 22.67
C LEU A 12 -7.24 0.95 21.97
N SER A 13 -6.29 0.10 22.35
CA SER A 13 -6.20 -1.29 21.87
C SER A 13 -7.46 -2.10 22.16
N HIS A 14 -8.06 -1.93 23.35
CA HIS A 14 -9.31 -2.57 23.73
C HIS A 14 -10.52 -2.01 22.96
N ALA A 15 -10.55 -0.71 22.71
CA ALA A 15 -11.63 -0.08 21.94
C ALA A 15 -11.62 -0.53 20.49
N ILE A 16 -10.44 -0.59 19.86
CA ILE A 16 -10.27 -1.13 18.50
C ILE A 16 -10.67 -2.59 18.43
N ALA A 17 -10.19 -3.42 19.37
CA ALA A 17 -10.49 -4.85 19.41
C ALA A 17 -11.98 -5.12 19.54
N GLU A 18 -12.67 -4.42 20.44
CA GLU A 18 -14.12 -4.58 20.62
C GLU A 18 -14.89 -4.19 19.38
N TRP A 19 -14.55 -3.06 18.75
CA TRP A 19 -15.18 -2.64 17.51
C TRP A 19 -14.95 -3.68 16.40
N ALA A 20 -13.69 -4.07 16.14
CA ALA A 20 -13.37 -4.99 15.06
C ALA A 20 -14.02 -6.37 15.23
N CYS A 21 -14.10 -6.89 16.47
CA CYS A 21 -14.76 -8.15 16.77
C CYS A 21 -16.30 -8.05 16.67
N SER A 22 -16.89 -6.88 16.94
CA SER A 22 -18.34 -6.67 16.88
C SER A 22 -18.86 -6.36 15.48
N LEU A 23 -18.01 -5.84 14.57
CA LEU A 23 -18.41 -5.47 13.22
C LEU A 23 -18.75 -6.73 12.41
N LYS A 24 -19.90 -6.69 11.72
CA LYS A 24 -20.40 -7.77 10.87
C LYS A 24 -20.55 -7.28 9.43
N TYR A 25 -20.59 -8.22 8.49
CA TYR A 25 -20.79 -7.90 7.07
C TYR A 25 -22.10 -7.10 6.84
N GLU A 26 -23.16 -7.43 7.58
CA GLU A 26 -24.47 -6.78 7.48
C GLU A 26 -24.47 -5.33 7.99
N HIS A 27 -23.43 -4.91 8.70
CA HIS A 27 -23.24 -3.52 9.11
C HIS A 27 -22.60 -2.66 8.04
N LEU A 28 -22.02 -3.26 6.98
CA LEU A 28 -21.34 -2.54 5.93
C LEU A 28 -22.31 -1.84 4.99
N SER A 29 -21.99 -0.62 4.55
CA SER A 29 -22.75 0.05 3.51
C SER A 29 -22.52 -0.59 2.14
N PRO A 30 -23.51 -0.55 1.23
CA PRO A 30 -23.32 -1.01 -0.16
C PRO A 30 -22.14 -0.34 -0.85
N GLU A 31 -21.92 0.96 -0.60
CA GLU A 31 -20.83 1.75 -1.14
C GLU A 31 -19.46 1.26 -0.64
N ALA A 32 -19.34 0.96 0.66
CA ALA A 32 -18.11 0.41 1.25
C ALA A 32 -17.79 -0.98 0.69
N ILE A 33 -18.80 -1.83 0.51
CA ILE A 33 -18.65 -3.15 -0.13
C ILE A 33 -18.18 -3.00 -1.58
N GLN A 34 -18.77 -2.07 -2.34
CA GLN A 34 -18.36 -1.83 -3.72
C GLN A 34 -16.94 -1.26 -3.79
N ALA A 35 -16.59 -0.31 -2.91
CA ALA A 35 -15.23 0.22 -2.81
C ALA A 35 -14.22 -0.89 -2.52
N ALA A 36 -14.50 -1.79 -1.57
CA ALA A 36 -13.61 -2.92 -1.26
C ALA A 36 -13.37 -3.82 -2.49
N LYS A 37 -14.40 -4.09 -3.30
CA LYS A 37 -14.24 -4.85 -4.56
C LYS A 37 -13.39 -4.09 -5.58
N LEU A 38 -13.59 -2.78 -5.73
CA LEU A 38 -12.79 -1.96 -6.65
C LEU A 38 -11.32 -1.86 -6.19
N PHE A 39 -11.06 -1.73 -4.88
CA PHE A 39 -9.69 -1.78 -4.35
C PHE A 39 -9.05 -3.16 -4.54
N TRP A 40 -9.79 -4.26 -4.41
CA TRP A 40 -9.29 -5.58 -4.78
C TRP A 40 -9.00 -5.69 -6.27
N PHE A 41 -9.84 -5.11 -7.12
CA PHE A 41 -9.63 -5.10 -8.57
C PHE A 41 -8.35 -4.35 -8.93
N ASP A 42 -8.16 -3.17 -8.39
CA ASP A 42 -6.93 -2.38 -8.54
C ASP A 42 -5.69 -3.11 -8.00
N SER A 43 -5.78 -3.62 -6.76
CA SER A 43 -4.66 -4.26 -6.06
C SER A 43 -4.18 -5.53 -6.75
N ILE A 44 -5.09 -6.38 -7.25
CA ILE A 44 -4.71 -7.58 -8.00
C ILE A 44 -4.08 -7.17 -9.33
N GLY A 45 -4.62 -6.15 -10.02
CA GLY A 45 -3.98 -5.58 -11.20
C GLY A 45 -2.54 -5.13 -10.93
N CYS A 46 -2.35 -4.37 -9.86
CA CYS A 46 -1.02 -3.96 -9.40
C CYS A 46 -0.12 -5.16 -9.07
N ALA A 47 -0.66 -6.22 -8.44
CA ALA A 47 0.11 -7.42 -8.15
C ALA A 47 0.55 -8.18 -9.40
N LEU A 48 -0.33 -8.28 -10.42
CA LEU A 48 0.02 -8.91 -11.70
C LEU A 48 1.19 -8.18 -12.36
N GLY A 49 1.11 -6.85 -12.51
CA GLY A 49 2.22 -6.05 -13.04
C GLY A 49 3.44 -6.04 -12.13
N GLY A 50 3.23 -5.96 -10.82
CA GLY A 50 4.28 -5.96 -9.79
C GLY A 50 5.10 -7.24 -9.76
N SER A 51 4.49 -8.39 -10.09
CA SER A 51 5.19 -9.68 -10.20
C SER A 51 6.30 -9.68 -11.25
N GLN A 52 6.26 -8.77 -12.21
CA GLN A 52 7.25 -8.64 -13.28
C GLN A 52 8.46 -7.80 -12.86
N GLN A 53 8.41 -7.16 -11.68
CA GLN A 53 9.52 -6.34 -11.18
C GLN A 53 10.65 -7.24 -10.65
N GLU A 54 11.89 -6.73 -10.73
CA GLU A 54 13.08 -7.51 -10.37
C GLU A 54 13.12 -7.88 -8.88
N ASP A 55 12.74 -6.94 -8.00
CA ASP A 55 12.64 -7.17 -6.56
C ASP A 55 11.60 -8.26 -6.22
N ALA A 56 10.45 -8.27 -6.90
CA ALA A 56 9.45 -9.32 -6.73
C ALA A 56 9.97 -10.69 -7.19
N LYS A 57 10.72 -10.76 -8.30
CA LYS A 57 11.34 -12.01 -8.79
C LYS A 57 12.36 -12.54 -7.80
N ILE A 58 13.20 -11.66 -7.22
CA ILE A 58 14.18 -12.03 -6.19
C ILE A 58 13.47 -12.64 -4.97
N LEU A 59 12.43 -11.96 -4.46
CA LEU A 59 11.67 -12.44 -3.30
C LEU A 59 10.97 -13.78 -3.61
N LEU A 60 10.29 -13.90 -4.75
CA LEU A 60 9.62 -15.12 -5.16
C LEU A 60 10.58 -16.31 -5.25
N ALA A 61 11.76 -16.10 -5.85
CA ALA A 61 12.80 -17.14 -5.94
C ALA A 61 13.30 -17.56 -4.55
N HIS A 62 13.57 -16.59 -3.67
CA HIS A 62 14.05 -16.82 -2.31
C HIS A 62 13.05 -17.64 -1.48
N TYR A 63 11.79 -17.18 -1.41
CA TYR A 63 10.76 -17.85 -0.60
C TYR A 63 10.34 -19.20 -1.17
N ARG A 64 10.35 -19.38 -2.50
CA ARG A 64 10.13 -20.69 -3.12
C ARG A 64 11.22 -21.68 -2.72
N ALA A 65 12.49 -21.28 -2.74
CA ALA A 65 13.59 -22.12 -2.30
C ALA A 65 13.49 -22.50 -0.81
N MET A 66 13.10 -21.55 0.06
CA MET A 66 12.90 -21.81 1.49
C MET A 66 11.71 -22.72 1.78
N SER A 67 10.64 -22.65 0.99
CA SER A 67 9.44 -23.49 1.18
C SER A 67 9.62 -24.93 0.75
N GLY A 68 10.76 -25.29 0.14
CA GLY A 68 11.01 -26.61 -0.41
C GLY A 68 10.15 -26.98 -1.63
N ALA A 69 9.44 -25.98 -2.21
CA ALA A 69 8.67 -26.17 -3.44
C ALA A 69 9.63 -26.35 -4.62
N GLU A 70 9.56 -27.51 -5.29
CA GLU A 70 10.38 -27.78 -6.48
C GLU A 70 10.11 -26.74 -7.58
N ALA A 71 11.18 -26.30 -8.24
CA ALA A 71 11.06 -25.41 -9.40
C ALA A 71 10.28 -26.15 -10.50
N ASN A 72 9.13 -25.63 -10.91
CA ASN A 72 8.44 -26.10 -12.11
C ASN A 72 9.41 -25.98 -13.29
N SER A 73 9.62 -27.05 -14.04
CA SER A 73 10.65 -27.26 -15.06
C SER A 73 10.50 -26.38 -16.33
N ARG A 74 9.85 -25.21 -16.23
CA ARG A 74 9.69 -24.27 -17.37
C ARG A 74 10.66 -23.07 -17.34
N ASP A 75 11.44 -22.88 -16.26
CA ASP A 75 12.40 -21.79 -16.17
C ASP A 75 13.84 -22.31 -16.24
N SER A 76 14.36 -22.46 -17.48
CA SER A 76 15.63 -23.09 -17.77
C SER A 76 16.85 -22.14 -17.79
N SER A 77 16.77 -20.95 -17.16
CA SER A 77 17.81 -19.93 -17.32
C SER A 77 18.71 -19.64 -16.11
N THR A 78 18.60 -20.37 -14.99
CA THR A 78 19.51 -20.14 -13.85
C THR A 78 20.31 -21.40 -13.48
N LYS A 79 21.63 -21.34 -13.69
CA LYS A 79 22.60 -22.34 -13.21
C LYS A 79 22.65 -22.36 -11.68
N LYS A 80 22.38 -23.53 -11.07
CA LYS A 80 22.45 -23.78 -9.62
C LYS A 80 23.87 -23.63 -9.07
N PRO A 81 24.08 -22.99 -7.91
CA PRO A 81 25.21 -23.28 -7.04
C PRO A 81 24.92 -24.56 -6.23
N ALA A 82 25.85 -25.46 -6.18
CA ALA A 82 25.76 -26.71 -5.41
C ALA A 82 25.87 -26.41 -3.90
N LEU A 83 24.82 -26.69 -3.13
CA LEU A 83 24.86 -26.74 -1.67
C LEU A 83 25.07 -28.18 -1.20
N SER A 84 26.08 -28.35 -0.35
CA SER A 84 26.46 -29.65 0.26
C SER A 84 25.37 -30.16 1.21
N LYS A 85 25.15 -31.48 1.19
CA LYS A 85 24.27 -32.22 2.10
C LYS A 85 24.76 -32.08 3.55
N ALA A 86 23.90 -31.53 4.41
CA ALA A 86 24.01 -31.73 5.86
C ALA A 86 23.02 -32.79 6.29
N GLU A 87 23.54 -33.81 6.96
CA GLU A 87 22.78 -34.94 7.49
C GLU A 87 21.87 -34.50 8.66
N GLY A 88 20.63 -35.01 8.63
CA GLY A 88 19.61 -34.63 9.58
C GLY A 88 19.73 -35.30 10.94
N LEU A 89 19.57 -34.52 12.00
CA LEU A 89 19.24 -35.00 13.35
C LEU A 89 17.72 -35.13 13.45
N GLY A 90 17.27 -36.38 13.58
CA GLY A 90 15.86 -36.69 13.77
C GLY A 90 15.36 -36.22 15.15
N MET A 91 14.43 -35.30 15.15
CA MET A 91 13.55 -35.00 16.31
C MET A 91 12.14 -35.47 15.98
N THR A 92 11.70 -36.49 16.70
CA THR A 92 10.32 -37.00 16.67
C THR A 92 9.42 -36.03 17.38
N ASN A 93 8.59 -35.24 16.65
CA ASN A 93 7.53 -34.45 17.19
C ASN A 93 6.32 -35.31 17.56
N LYS A 94 6.16 -35.62 18.85
CA LYS A 94 4.89 -36.04 19.44
C LYS A 94 4.17 -34.83 20.00
N HIS A 95 3.41 -34.14 19.18
CA HIS A 95 2.28 -33.28 19.59
C HIS A 95 1.33 -33.10 18.41
N ASP A 96 0.69 -34.23 18.05
CA ASP A 96 -0.48 -34.22 17.19
C ASP A 96 -1.70 -34.09 18.11
N ARG A 97 -2.13 -32.87 18.41
CA ARG A 97 -3.42 -32.60 19.00
C ARG A 97 -4.29 -31.90 17.95
N GLY A 98 -5.05 -32.71 17.22
CA GLY A 98 -6.37 -32.36 16.71
C GLY A 98 -6.54 -31.03 15.97
N MET A 99 -5.69 -30.72 14.99
CA MET A 99 -6.05 -29.80 13.93
C MET A 99 -6.57 -30.63 12.75
N GLY A 100 -7.89 -30.70 12.63
CA GLY A 100 -8.55 -31.30 11.48
C GLY A 100 -8.20 -30.49 10.23
N GLY A 101 -7.53 -31.12 9.29
CA GLY A 101 -7.32 -30.54 7.97
C GLY A 101 -5.86 -30.52 7.57
N GLY A 102 -5.56 -31.25 6.50
CA GLY A 102 -4.24 -31.32 5.89
C GLY A 102 -3.64 -29.94 5.62
N ASN A 103 -2.34 -29.95 5.45
CA ASN A 103 -1.39 -28.88 5.17
C ASN A 103 -1.97 -27.73 4.30
N ARG A 104 -2.90 -26.94 4.86
CA ARG A 104 -3.52 -25.80 4.18
C ARG A 104 -2.46 -24.72 3.99
N LYS A 105 -2.33 -24.22 2.78
CA LYS A 105 -1.33 -23.24 2.38
C LYS A 105 -2.03 -22.13 1.62
N ALA A 106 -1.52 -20.92 1.73
CA ALA A 106 -2.02 -19.78 0.96
C ALA A 106 -1.29 -19.67 -0.40
N THR A 107 -2.02 -19.20 -1.40
CA THR A 107 -1.57 -19.05 -2.79
C THR A 107 -0.77 -17.76 -2.96
N VAL A 108 0.38 -17.89 -3.61
CA VAL A 108 1.17 -16.74 -4.09
C VAL A 108 0.73 -16.40 -5.51
N PHE A 109 0.32 -15.16 -5.74
CA PHE A 109 -0.16 -14.67 -7.02
C PHE A 109 0.81 -14.98 -8.15
N VAL A 110 0.31 -15.06 -9.35
CA VAL A 110 1.01 -15.32 -10.62
C VAL A 110 1.70 -16.67 -10.65
N SER A 111 2.53 -16.98 -9.68
CA SER A 111 3.27 -18.25 -9.60
C SER A 111 2.40 -19.43 -9.21
N GLY A 112 1.30 -19.21 -8.51
CA GLY A 112 0.38 -20.24 -8.02
C GLY A 112 1.00 -21.20 -6.98
N PHE A 113 2.27 -21.02 -6.59
CA PHE A 113 2.82 -21.90 -5.53
C PHE A 113 2.18 -21.59 -4.18
N LYS A 114 2.03 -22.60 -3.37
CA LYS A 114 1.43 -22.49 -2.05
C LYS A 114 2.48 -22.53 -0.96
N THR A 115 2.40 -21.56 -0.03
CA THR A 115 3.28 -21.48 1.14
C THR A 115 2.44 -21.23 2.40
N ASN A 116 3.07 -21.08 3.56
CA ASN A 116 2.34 -20.68 4.76
C ASN A 116 1.68 -19.29 4.56
N PRO A 117 0.58 -18.98 5.27
CA PRO A 117 -0.17 -17.73 5.03
C PRO A 117 0.64 -16.46 5.36
N VAL A 118 1.62 -16.53 6.26
CA VAL A 118 2.47 -15.39 6.62
C VAL A 118 3.40 -14.98 5.47
N ASP A 119 4.03 -15.95 4.82
CA ASP A 119 4.88 -15.72 3.64
C ASP A 119 4.05 -15.31 2.42
N ALA A 120 2.87 -15.93 2.21
CA ALA A 120 1.98 -15.55 1.13
C ALA A 120 1.46 -14.11 1.29
N ALA A 121 1.12 -13.69 2.52
CA ALA A 121 0.74 -12.31 2.84
C ALA A 121 1.82 -11.32 2.43
N PHE A 122 3.08 -11.60 2.76
CA PHE A 122 4.21 -10.75 2.40
C PHE A 122 4.43 -10.66 0.89
N LEU A 123 4.48 -11.81 0.22
CA LEU A 123 4.78 -11.86 -1.21
C LEU A 123 3.67 -11.21 -2.05
N ASN A 124 2.41 -11.47 -1.71
CA ASN A 124 1.27 -10.87 -2.40
C ASN A 124 1.18 -9.36 -2.12
N GLY A 125 1.38 -8.93 -0.87
CA GLY A 125 1.44 -7.52 -0.50
C GLY A 125 2.58 -6.78 -1.21
N HIS A 126 3.77 -7.41 -1.28
CA HIS A 126 4.89 -6.83 -2.02
C HIS A 126 4.57 -6.66 -3.52
N MET A 127 3.96 -7.67 -4.17
CA MET A 127 3.56 -7.54 -5.57
C MET A 127 2.52 -6.42 -5.79
N ILE A 128 1.59 -6.20 -4.85
CA ILE A 128 0.65 -5.07 -4.88
C ILE A 128 1.42 -3.75 -4.85
N ARG A 129 2.41 -3.63 -3.96
CA ARG A 129 3.18 -2.40 -3.70
C ARG A 129 4.28 -2.11 -4.73
N ALA A 130 4.80 -3.14 -5.39
CA ALA A 130 6.07 -3.11 -6.14
C ALA A 130 6.19 -2.00 -7.20
N MET A 131 5.09 -1.50 -7.74
CA MET A 131 5.10 -0.44 -8.76
C MET A 131 4.71 0.94 -8.24
N ASP A 132 4.46 1.09 -6.94
CA ASP A 132 3.92 2.33 -6.36
C ASP A 132 2.67 2.85 -7.11
N TYR A 133 1.79 1.92 -7.54
CA TYR A 133 0.65 2.20 -8.41
C TYR A 133 -0.69 1.84 -7.78
N ASN A 134 -0.68 1.33 -6.55
CA ASN A 134 -1.84 0.97 -5.77
C ASN A 134 -2.56 2.21 -5.21
N ASP A 135 -3.25 2.07 -4.10
CA ASP A 135 -3.99 3.15 -3.46
C ASP A 135 -3.09 4.16 -2.72
N ILE A 136 -3.71 5.23 -2.25
CA ILE A 136 -3.09 6.26 -1.43
C ILE A 136 -4.12 7.00 -0.58
N TYR A 137 -3.81 7.16 0.68
CA TYR A 137 -4.47 8.09 1.57
C TYR A 137 -3.43 8.98 2.25
N TRP A 138 -3.71 10.28 2.40
CA TRP A 138 -2.77 11.21 3.01
C TRP A 138 -3.49 12.24 3.90
N LYS A 139 -3.11 12.26 5.17
CA LYS A 139 -3.45 13.32 6.13
C LYS A 139 -2.17 13.76 6.86
N ALA A 140 -2.04 13.54 8.17
CA ALA A 140 -0.81 13.81 8.89
C ALA A 140 0.34 12.92 8.37
N ASP A 141 0.04 11.64 8.17
CA ASP A 141 0.90 10.67 7.48
C ASP A 141 0.23 10.13 6.22
N PRO A 142 0.98 9.66 5.21
CA PRO A 142 0.43 8.84 4.13
C PRO A 142 0.23 7.41 4.59
N CYS A 143 -0.65 6.65 3.89
CA CYS A 143 -0.69 5.20 3.95
C CYS A 143 -1.19 4.58 2.65
N HIS A 144 -0.99 3.26 2.53
CA HIS A 144 -1.39 2.45 1.41
C HIS A 144 -2.14 1.21 1.94
N PRO A 145 -3.43 1.33 2.35
CA PRO A 145 -4.14 0.24 3.01
C PRO A 145 -4.18 -1.07 2.22
N SER A 146 -4.09 -0.99 0.88
CA SER A 146 -4.00 -2.18 0.02
C SER A 146 -2.75 -3.04 0.25
N ASP A 147 -1.68 -2.49 0.83
CA ASP A 147 -0.48 -3.25 1.18
C ASP A 147 -0.75 -4.27 2.30
N LEU A 148 -1.79 -4.02 3.11
CA LEU A 148 -2.16 -4.87 4.26
C LEU A 148 -3.19 -5.95 3.91
N ILE A 149 -3.99 -5.79 2.84
CA ILE A 149 -5.12 -6.70 2.55
C ILE A 149 -4.70 -8.09 2.11
N ALA A 150 -3.46 -8.26 1.66
CA ALA A 150 -2.90 -9.58 1.35
C ALA A 150 -2.83 -10.49 2.59
N ALA A 151 -2.71 -9.93 3.80
CA ALA A 151 -2.70 -10.69 5.05
C ALA A 151 -4.06 -11.37 5.33
N PRO A 152 -5.20 -10.66 5.38
CA PRO A 152 -6.49 -11.30 5.51
C PRO A 152 -6.85 -12.22 4.33
N LEU A 153 -6.41 -11.93 3.09
CA LEU A 153 -6.61 -12.84 1.96
C LEU A 153 -5.96 -14.21 2.21
N ALA A 154 -4.68 -14.21 2.59
CA ALA A 154 -3.92 -15.44 2.84
C ALA A 154 -4.54 -16.25 4.00
N LEU A 155 -5.02 -15.57 5.04
CA LEU A 155 -5.70 -16.21 6.18
C LEU A 155 -7.09 -16.72 5.81
N CYS A 156 -7.88 -15.96 5.06
CA CYS A 156 -9.19 -16.40 4.56
C CYS A 156 -9.09 -17.65 3.68
N GLU A 157 -8.09 -17.70 2.78
CA GLU A 157 -7.82 -18.90 1.99
C GLU A 157 -7.46 -20.10 2.89
N ASN A 158 -6.54 -19.88 3.82
CA ASN A 158 -6.06 -20.93 4.74
C ASN A 158 -7.20 -21.52 5.59
N GLU A 159 -8.11 -20.68 6.04
CA GLU A 159 -9.27 -21.09 6.86
C GLU A 159 -10.49 -21.52 6.02
N GLY A 160 -10.46 -21.32 4.69
CA GLY A 160 -11.57 -21.66 3.78
C GLY A 160 -12.79 -20.74 3.95
N LEU A 161 -12.55 -19.47 4.21
CA LEU A 161 -13.57 -18.44 4.45
C LEU A 161 -14.13 -17.86 3.14
N SER A 162 -15.24 -17.12 3.28
CA SER A 162 -15.98 -16.55 2.17
C SER A 162 -15.42 -15.21 1.70
N GLY A 163 -15.87 -14.76 0.52
CA GLY A 163 -15.57 -13.42 0.05
C GLY A 163 -16.17 -12.30 0.92
N ARG A 164 -17.25 -12.58 1.67
CA ARG A 164 -17.79 -11.62 2.65
C ARG A 164 -16.84 -11.42 3.83
N ASP A 165 -16.20 -12.49 4.29
CA ASP A 165 -15.20 -12.40 5.36
C ASP A 165 -13.99 -11.59 4.91
N LEU A 166 -13.55 -11.79 3.67
CA LEU A 166 -12.46 -11.03 3.06
C LEU A 166 -12.82 -9.54 2.91
N ILE A 167 -14.00 -9.22 2.41
CA ILE A 167 -14.48 -7.83 2.28
C ILE A 167 -14.52 -7.15 3.65
N LEU A 168 -15.04 -7.81 4.66
CA LEU A 168 -15.11 -7.27 6.01
C LEU A 168 -13.72 -6.98 6.58
N ALA A 169 -12.79 -7.93 6.47
CA ALA A 169 -11.41 -7.75 6.94
C ALA A 169 -10.69 -6.65 6.14
N THR A 170 -10.95 -6.53 4.84
CA THR A 170 -10.44 -5.45 3.99
C THR A 170 -10.90 -4.08 4.49
N ILE A 171 -12.20 -3.91 4.73
CA ILE A 171 -12.75 -2.63 5.21
C ILE A 171 -12.17 -2.27 6.58
N ILE A 172 -11.95 -3.25 7.46
CA ILE A 172 -11.30 -3.04 8.75
C ILE A 172 -9.85 -2.58 8.58
N ALA A 173 -9.09 -3.15 7.62
CA ALA A 173 -7.72 -2.70 7.34
C ALA A 173 -7.70 -1.21 6.97
N TYR A 174 -8.55 -0.82 6.01
CA TYR A 174 -8.68 0.59 5.58
C TYR A 174 -9.10 1.50 6.74
N GLU A 175 -10.12 1.11 7.50
CA GLU A 175 -10.64 1.94 8.59
C GLU A 175 -9.58 2.26 9.64
N ILE A 176 -8.82 1.26 10.10
CA ILE A 176 -7.86 1.46 11.19
C ILE A 176 -6.59 2.13 10.68
N GLU A 177 -6.06 1.74 9.51
CA GLU A 177 -4.83 2.33 9.01
C GLU A 177 -5.00 3.80 8.65
N MET A 178 -6.09 4.16 7.99
CA MET A 178 -6.37 5.55 7.63
C MET A 178 -6.55 6.42 8.87
N ARG A 179 -7.22 5.93 9.92
CA ARG A 179 -7.34 6.65 11.20
C ARG A 179 -6.00 6.84 11.88
N LEU A 180 -5.12 5.84 11.87
CA LEU A 180 -3.76 5.96 12.42
C LEU A 180 -2.96 7.07 11.70
N CYS A 181 -3.18 7.27 10.41
CA CYS A 181 -2.54 8.35 9.64
C CYS A 181 -3.11 9.75 9.93
N GLU A 182 -4.22 9.86 10.66
CA GLU A 182 -4.83 11.15 11.04
C GLU A 182 -4.41 11.65 12.41
N ILE A 183 -4.03 10.76 13.32
CA ILE A 183 -3.91 11.08 14.75
C ILE A 183 -2.65 11.86 15.15
N GLY A 184 -1.61 11.86 14.31
CA GLY A 184 -0.34 12.54 14.60
C GLY A 184 -0.39 14.04 14.31
N HIS A 185 0.20 14.87 15.19
CA HIS A 185 0.31 16.32 15.01
C HIS A 185 1.71 16.82 15.38
N PRO A 186 2.65 16.89 14.43
CA PRO A 186 2.63 16.35 13.06
C PRO A 186 2.72 14.82 13.02
N GLY A 187 2.63 14.24 11.81
CA GLY A 187 2.74 12.80 11.60
C GLY A 187 4.12 12.24 11.94
N VAL A 188 4.22 10.91 12.06
CA VAL A 188 5.47 10.22 12.47
C VAL A 188 6.61 10.43 11.48
N ARG A 189 6.32 10.73 10.22
CA ARG A 189 7.33 11.04 9.20
C ARG A 189 8.16 12.29 9.54
N GLU A 190 7.56 13.28 10.17
CA GLU A 190 8.26 14.49 10.56
C GLU A 190 9.32 14.25 11.65
N TYR A 191 9.24 13.08 12.30
CA TYR A 191 10.21 12.62 13.31
C TYR A 191 11.22 11.62 12.76
N GLY A 192 11.26 11.43 11.43
CA GLY A 192 12.22 10.52 10.79
C GLY A 192 11.79 9.06 10.77
N TRP A 193 10.48 8.78 10.97
CA TRP A 193 9.93 7.43 10.88
C TRP A 193 9.12 7.25 9.58
N HIS A 194 9.07 6.04 9.08
CA HIS A 194 8.19 5.67 7.98
C HIS A 194 6.79 5.34 8.50
N HIS A 195 5.75 5.65 7.72
CA HIS A 195 4.34 5.37 8.08
C HIS A 195 4.05 3.87 8.29
N ALA A 196 4.83 2.95 7.71
CA ALA A 196 4.74 1.51 7.99
C ALA A 196 4.84 1.17 9.49
N THR A 197 5.39 2.08 10.31
CA THR A 197 5.35 1.99 11.77
C THR A 197 3.91 2.00 12.29
N LEU A 198 3.01 2.77 11.65
CA LEU A 198 1.58 2.81 11.98
C LEU A 198 0.83 1.59 11.42
N SER A 199 1.21 1.12 10.23
CA SER A 199 0.65 -0.07 9.59
C SER A 199 0.76 -1.32 10.49
N ALA A 200 1.79 -1.38 11.36
CA ALA A 200 1.96 -2.44 12.35
C ALA A 200 0.83 -2.55 13.38
N PHE A 201 0.06 -1.50 13.59
CA PHE A 201 -1.10 -1.48 14.48
C PHE A 201 -2.39 -1.85 13.75
N ALA A 202 -2.49 -1.58 12.45
CA ALA A 202 -3.67 -1.87 11.63
C ALA A 202 -3.70 -3.32 11.11
N ALA A 203 -2.56 -3.83 10.63
CA ALA A 203 -2.45 -5.14 10.02
C ALA A 203 -2.97 -6.30 10.90
N PRO A 204 -2.63 -6.37 12.23
CA PRO A 204 -3.12 -7.43 13.09
C PRO A 204 -4.63 -7.38 13.34
N VAL A 205 -5.27 -6.21 13.20
CA VAL A 205 -6.72 -6.06 13.38
C VAL A 205 -7.46 -6.72 12.21
N ALA A 206 -7.04 -6.45 10.97
CA ALA A 206 -7.60 -7.08 9.78
C ALA A 206 -7.34 -8.60 9.76
N ALA A 207 -6.12 -9.02 10.07
CA ALA A 207 -5.72 -10.42 10.17
C ALA A 207 -6.50 -11.16 11.28
N GLY A 208 -6.63 -10.54 12.44
CA GLY A 208 -7.37 -11.08 13.58
C GLY A 208 -8.85 -11.21 13.29
N ARG A 209 -9.43 -10.26 12.51
CA ARG A 209 -10.83 -10.38 12.09
C ARG A 209 -11.04 -11.54 11.13
N ALA A 210 -10.12 -11.78 10.20
CA ALA A 210 -10.15 -12.94 9.32
C ALA A 210 -10.08 -14.28 10.12
N LEU A 211 -9.32 -14.30 11.21
CA LEU A 211 -9.23 -15.47 12.10
C LEU A 211 -10.34 -15.54 13.15
N ASN A 212 -11.25 -14.57 13.17
CA ASN A 212 -12.33 -14.47 14.14
C ASN A 212 -11.84 -14.52 15.60
N LEU A 213 -10.76 -13.78 15.88
CA LEU A 213 -10.16 -13.70 17.22
C LEU A 213 -11.14 -13.15 18.26
N THR A 214 -11.01 -13.60 19.51
CA THR A 214 -11.68 -12.95 20.64
C THR A 214 -11.09 -11.55 20.86
N ARG A 215 -11.79 -10.72 21.65
CA ARG A 215 -11.31 -9.38 21.99
C ARG A 215 -9.92 -9.41 22.64
N GLU A 216 -9.69 -10.32 23.58
CA GLU A 216 -8.41 -10.48 24.30
C GLU A 216 -7.29 -10.93 23.36
N GLN A 217 -7.61 -11.85 22.45
CA GLN A 217 -6.66 -12.28 21.41
C GLN A 217 -6.34 -11.14 20.44
N MET A 218 -7.34 -10.33 20.05
CA MET A 218 -7.16 -9.18 19.18
C MET A 218 -6.25 -8.13 19.82
N VAL A 219 -6.45 -7.80 21.11
CA VAL A 219 -5.57 -6.92 21.89
C VAL A 219 -4.15 -7.47 21.89
N SER A 220 -3.98 -8.77 22.14
CA SER A 220 -2.67 -9.42 22.12
C SER A 220 -2.02 -9.35 20.73
N ALA A 221 -2.78 -9.58 19.65
CA ALA A 221 -2.29 -9.50 18.28
C ALA A 221 -1.76 -8.08 17.94
N ILE A 222 -2.48 -7.02 18.34
CA ILE A 222 -2.04 -5.63 18.18
C ILE A 222 -0.72 -5.41 18.92
N GLY A 223 -0.65 -5.83 20.19
CA GLY A 223 0.54 -5.69 21.01
C GLY A 223 1.76 -6.42 20.45
N ILE A 224 1.60 -7.67 19.98
CA ILE A 224 2.68 -8.48 19.39
C ILE A 224 3.20 -7.82 18.12
N SER A 225 2.32 -7.44 17.19
CA SER A 225 2.69 -6.84 15.90
C SER A 225 3.44 -5.51 16.11
N ALA A 226 2.87 -4.61 16.87
CA ALA A 226 3.43 -3.30 17.11
C ALA A 226 4.77 -3.35 17.87
N SER A 227 5.02 -4.36 18.70
CA SER A 227 6.30 -4.53 19.40
C SER A 227 7.48 -4.89 18.49
N ARG A 228 7.24 -5.25 17.22
CA ARG A 228 8.28 -5.77 16.31
C ARG A 228 8.50 -4.93 15.06
N THR A 229 7.62 -3.96 14.78
CA THR A 229 7.59 -3.28 13.49
C THR A 229 7.72 -1.78 13.66
N PHE A 230 8.96 -1.31 13.76
CA PHE A 230 9.31 0.10 13.72
C PHE A 230 10.18 0.36 12.48
N CYS A 231 9.73 1.23 11.59
CA CYS A 231 10.41 1.48 10.33
C CYS A 231 10.99 2.89 10.29
N PRO A 232 12.34 3.03 10.27
CA PRO A 232 12.98 4.35 10.10
C PRO A 232 12.68 4.95 8.72
N GLY A 233 12.60 6.28 8.63
CA GLY A 233 12.39 7.04 7.40
C GLY A 233 13.52 6.86 6.37
N ALA A 234 14.67 6.33 6.76
CA ALA A 234 15.79 6.03 5.87
C ALA A 234 15.41 5.13 4.67
N VAL A 235 14.34 4.34 4.77
CA VAL A 235 13.85 3.49 3.65
C VAL A 235 13.32 4.30 2.47
N THR A 236 12.96 5.57 2.70
CA THR A 236 12.47 6.49 1.66
C THR A 236 13.30 7.77 1.54
N ALA A 237 14.44 7.86 2.25
CA ALA A 237 15.33 9.00 2.22
C ALA A 237 16.61 8.69 1.42
N GLY A 238 17.11 9.66 0.67
CA GLY A 238 18.32 9.53 -0.15
C GLY A 238 18.14 8.58 -1.33
N LYS A 239 19.12 7.71 -1.59
CA LYS A 239 19.04 6.69 -2.64
C LYS A 239 18.11 5.57 -2.20
N LEU A 240 17.03 5.38 -2.96
CA LEU A 240 16.04 4.34 -2.69
C LEU A 240 16.59 2.95 -3.03
N THR A 241 16.13 1.95 -2.29
CA THR A 241 16.46 0.54 -2.47
C THR A 241 15.18 -0.29 -2.56
N ASN A 242 15.32 -1.58 -2.87
CA ASN A 242 14.18 -2.53 -2.90
C ASN A 242 13.40 -2.56 -1.58
N MET A 243 14.03 -2.13 -0.46
CA MET A 243 13.35 -2.08 0.84
C MET A 243 12.15 -1.13 0.87
N LYS A 244 12.13 -0.05 0.05
CA LYS A 244 10.99 0.88 -0.03
C LYS A 244 9.66 0.15 -0.25
N ASN A 245 9.65 -0.84 -1.15
CA ASN A 245 8.43 -1.55 -1.55
C ASN A 245 8.07 -2.73 -0.62
N THR A 246 8.87 -2.99 0.43
CA THR A 246 8.68 -4.14 1.31
C THR A 246 8.14 -3.77 2.69
N VAL A 247 8.26 -2.51 3.11
CA VAL A 247 8.04 -2.12 4.52
C VAL A 247 6.60 -2.26 4.99
N ASP A 248 5.62 -1.82 4.17
CA ASP A 248 4.21 -1.97 4.50
C ASP A 248 3.74 -3.43 4.33
N PRO A 249 4.10 -4.15 3.24
CA PRO A 249 3.89 -5.60 3.15
C PRO A 249 4.51 -6.40 4.31
N TRP A 250 5.65 -5.93 4.85
CA TRP A 250 6.24 -6.54 6.05
C TRP A 250 5.37 -6.33 7.29
N ALA A 251 4.75 -5.16 7.45
CA ALA A 251 3.76 -4.95 8.50
C ALA A 251 2.55 -5.89 8.34
N GLY A 252 2.07 -6.10 7.10
CA GLY A 252 1.04 -7.09 6.78
C GLY A 252 1.44 -8.51 7.19
N ARG A 253 2.68 -8.93 6.86
CA ARG A 253 3.27 -10.21 7.30
C ARG A 253 3.23 -10.35 8.83
N MET A 254 3.72 -9.32 9.54
CA MET A 254 3.77 -9.32 11.01
C MET A 254 2.39 -9.34 11.63
N GLY A 255 1.42 -8.67 11.01
CA GLY A 255 0.01 -8.71 11.41
C GLY A 255 -0.57 -10.12 11.33
N ALA A 256 -0.34 -10.82 10.22
CA ALA A 256 -0.78 -12.20 10.04
C ALA A 256 -0.13 -13.16 11.07
N GLU A 257 1.19 -13.07 11.28
CA GLU A 257 1.90 -13.88 12.27
C GLU A 257 1.41 -13.60 13.70
N SER A 258 1.22 -12.32 14.02
CA SER A 258 0.75 -11.90 15.36
C SER A 258 -0.65 -12.39 15.66
N ALA A 259 -1.55 -12.35 14.67
CA ALA A 259 -2.91 -12.88 14.80
C ALA A 259 -2.90 -14.40 15.02
N LEU A 260 -2.05 -15.14 14.30
CA LEU A 260 -1.88 -16.58 14.50
C LEU A 260 -1.32 -16.91 15.89
N LEU A 261 -0.29 -16.19 16.35
CA LEU A 261 0.27 -16.36 17.70
C LEU A 261 -0.78 -16.07 18.80
N ALA A 262 -1.51 -14.97 18.66
CA ALA A 262 -2.53 -14.59 19.61
C ALA A 262 -3.67 -15.63 19.67
N ARG A 263 -4.03 -16.24 18.52
CA ARG A 263 -5.01 -17.34 18.45
C ARG A 263 -4.56 -18.53 19.29
N GLU A 264 -3.28 -18.84 19.31
CA GLU A 264 -2.69 -19.91 20.13
C GLU A 264 -2.48 -19.51 21.61
N GLY A 265 -2.89 -18.30 22.01
CA GLY A 265 -2.80 -17.83 23.39
C GLY A 265 -1.51 -17.10 23.74
N PHE A 266 -0.66 -16.75 22.75
CA PHE A 266 0.52 -15.91 23.02
C PHE A 266 0.05 -14.49 23.31
N SER A 267 0.46 -13.92 24.45
CA SER A 267 0.04 -12.60 24.92
C SER A 267 0.95 -11.49 24.39
N GLY A 268 0.35 -10.34 24.05
CA GLY A 268 1.03 -9.09 23.72
C GLY A 268 0.69 -7.98 24.70
N PRO A 269 1.49 -6.90 24.75
CA PRO A 269 1.27 -5.78 25.65
C PRO A 269 0.00 -5.00 25.25
N GLU A 270 -0.97 -4.93 26.16
CA GLU A 270 -2.25 -4.23 25.93
C GLU A 270 -2.09 -2.69 25.88
N HIS A 271 -1.08 -2.15 26.56
CA HIS A 271 -0.79 -0.72 26.68
C HIS A 271 0.08 -0.18 25.52
N ILE A 272 0.13 -0.87 24.36
CA ILE A 272 1.08 -0.60 23.27
C ILE A 272 0.81 0.74 22.55
N ILE A 273 -0.41 1.29 22.61
CA ILE A 273 -0.77 2.56 21.95
C ILE A 273 -0.63 3.73 22.92
N ASP A 274 -1.43 3.76 23.96
CA ASP A 274 -1.63 4.89 24.88
C ASP A 274 -1.09 4.65 26.29
N GLY A 275 -0.31 3.60 26.48
CA GLY A 275 0.38 3.32 27.74
C GLY A 275 1.60 4.18 27.98
N LYS A 276 2.17 4.05 29.20
CA LYS A 276 3.33 4.82 29.67
C LYS A 276 4.54 4.77 28.71
N GLU A 277 4.75 3.65 28.03
CA GLU A 277 5.85 3.39 27.08
C GLU A 277 5.27 2.93 25.72
N GLY A 278 4.00 3.23 25.45
CA GLY A 278 3.33 2.96 24.19
C GLY A 278 3.70 3.97 23.10
N LEU A 279 3.07 3.82 21.93
CA LEU A 279 3.33 4.64 20.73
C LEU A 279 3.36 6.14 21.04
N PHE A 280 2.34 6.65 21.71
CA PHE A 280 2.23 8.09 21.99
C PHE A 280 3.32 8.59 22.94
N ALA A 281 3.63 7.82 23.96
CA ALA A 281 4.68 8.18 24.92
C ALA A 281 6.07 8.19 24.28
N VAL A 282 6.38 7.18 23.47
CA VAL A 282 7.67 7.10 22.76
C VAL A 282 7.88 8.32 21.86
N PHE A 283 6.88 8.72 21.07
CA PHE A 283 6.99 9.88 20.20
C PHE A 283 6.92 11.22 20.94
N SER A 284 6.26 11.31 22.10
CA SER A 284 6.17 12.56 22.88
C SER A 284 7.52 13.12 23.33
N HIS A 285 8.56 12.29 23.38
CA HIS A 285 9.93 12.71 23.69
C HIS A 285 10.69 13.26 22.49
N VAL A 286 10.13 13.15 21.27
CA VAL A 286 10.75 13.64 20.03
C VAL A 286 10.20 15.04 19.73
N GLN A 287 11.06 15.94 19.25
CA GLN A 287 10.67 17.30 18.92
C GLN A 287 10.80 17.55 17.42
N TYR A 288 9.79 18.23 16.86
CA TYR A 288 9.84 18.77 15.50
C TYR A 288 9.64 20.29 15.55
N LYS A 289 10.60 21.04 15.02
CA LYS A 289 10.63 22.50 15.07
C LYS A 289 10.37 23.07 16.48
N GLY A 290 10.93 22.39 17.48
CA GLY A 290 10.82 22.79 18.90
C GLY A 290 9.48 22.45 19.58
N GLN A 291 8.59 21.73 18.91
CA GLN A 291 7.33 21.24 19.48
C GLN A 291 7.37 19.74 19.69
N PRO A 292 6.88 19.20 20.82
CA PRO A 292 6.76 17.77 21.02
C PRO A 292 5.68 17.18 20.09
N ALA A 293 5.80 15.89 19.77
CA ALA A 293 4.75 15.16 19.10
C ALA A 293 3.47 15.11 19.93
N ALA A 294 2.34 15.35 19.31
CA ALA A 294 1.03 15.21 19.91
C ALA A 294 0.17 14.22 19.11
N PHE A 295 -0.65 13.44 19.80
CA PHE A 295 -1.55 12.47 19.17
C PHE A 295 -2.98 12.68 19.69
N ASP A 296 -3.94 12.75 18.77
CA ASP A 296 -5.38 12.69 19.10
C ASP A 296 -5.83 11.23 19.14
N GLY A 297 -5.54 10.56 20.26
CA GLY A 297 -5.94 9.16 20.43
C GLY A 297 -7.45 8.92 20.40
N GLU A 298 -8.25 9.92 20.77
CA GLU A 298 -9.71 9.82 20.68
C GLU A 298 -10.19 9.78 19.22
N ALA A 299 -9.51 10.47 18.30
CA ALA A 299 -9.84 10.42 16.87
C ALA A 299 -9.70 9.01 16.29
N LEU A 300 -8.81 8.18 16.85
CA LEU A 300 -8.62 6.80 16.42
C LEU A 300 -9.87 5.93 16.62
N VAL A 301 -10.65 6.20 17.67
CA VAL A 301 -11.80 5.38 18.06
C VAL A 301 -13.14 6.11 18.02
N ARG A 302 -13.13 7.43 17.77
CA ARG A 302 -14.33 8.25 17.64
C ARG A 302 -15.10 7.85 16.38
N ASP A 303 -16.42 7.70 16.48
CA ASP A 303 -17.32 7.44 15.35
C ASP A 303 -16.90 6.24 14.47
N LEU A 304 -16.35 5.20 15.08
CA LEU A 304 -16.09 3.94 14.38
C LEU A 304 -17.41 3.40 13.77
N PRO A 305 -17.42 3.02 12.49
CA PRO A 305 -18.66 2.66 11.79
C PRO A 305 -19.24 1.36 12.35
N THR A 306 -20.57 1.35 12.59
CA THR A 306 -21.29 0.22 13.20
C THR A 306 -22.58 -0.16 12.47
N SER A 307 -22.91 0.56 11.39
CA SER A 307 -24.16 0.35 10.64
C SER A 307 -23.98 0.67 9.15
N PRO A 308 -24.91 0.24 8.28
CA PRO A 308 -24.87 0.55 6.86
C PRO A 308 -25.02 2.06 6.54
N THR A 309 -25.43 2.86 7.50
CA THR A 309 -25.54 4.32 7.34
C THR A 309 -24.33 5.09 7.89
N SER A 310 -23.37 4.37 8.49
CA SER A 310 -22.11 4.95 8.95
C SER A 310 -21.21 5.29 7.74
N HIS A 311 -20.37 6.31 7.90
CA HIS A 311 -19.31 6.59 6.93
C HIS A 311 -18.12 5.66 7.17
N TYR A 312 -17.66 4.97 6.14
CA TYR A 312 -16.50 4.08 6.15
C TYR A 312 -15.31 4.76 5.48
N ARG A 313 -14.15 4.78 6.13
CA ARG A 313 -12.93 5.46 5.65
C ARG A 313 -12.45 4.97 4.28
N ILE A 314 -12.73 3.73 3.92
CA ILE A 314 -12.39 3.20 2.58
C ILE A 314 -12.94 4.08 1.45
N LEU A 315 -14.02 4.82 1.68
CA LEU A 315 -14.61 5.76 0.72
C LEU A 315 -13.78 7.05 0.55
N ASP A 316 -12.88 7.33 1.48
CA ASP A 316 -11.99 8.49 1.47
C ASP A 316 -10.60 8.16 0.89
N CYS A 317 -10.35 6.90 0.50
CA CYS A 317 -9.08 6.47 -0.06
C CYS A 317 -9.07 6.67 -1.59
N GLY A 318 -7.93 7.14 -2.12
CA GLY A 318 -7.72 7.31 -3.56
C GLY A 318 -7.04 6.11 -4.21
N MET A 319 -7.20 5.97 -5.53
CA MET A 319 -6.45 5.02 -6.37
C MET A 319 -5.50 5.79 -7.27
N LYS A 320 -4.23 5.40 -7.34
CA LYS A 320 -3.26 6.07 -8.21
C LYS A 320 -3.57 5.84 -9.68
N SER A 321 -3.63 6.92 -10.46
CA SER A 321 -3.78 6.88 -11.93
C SER A 321 -2.45 6.77 -12.66
N PHE A 322 -1.32 6.96 -11.96
CA PHE A 322 0.05 6.82 -12.48
C PHE A 322 0.93 6.01 -11.50
N PRO A 323 1.91 5.24 -11.98
CA PRO A 323 2.85 4.47 -11.14
C PRO A 323 3.99 5.36 -10.60
N ILE A 324 3.64 6.39 -9.82
CA ILE A 324 4.57 7.43 -9.35
C ILE A 324 4.26 7.82 -7.89
N GLU A 325 5.17 8.57 -7.29
CA GLU A 325 4.99 9.15 -5.97
C GLU A 325 3.75 10.05 -5.92
N ALA A 326 3.04 10.05 -4.79
CA ALA A 326 1.71 10.64 -4.64
C ALA A 326 1.64 12.15 -4.99
N LEU A 327 2.63 12.94 -4.56
CA LEU A 327 2.66 14.39 -4.82
C LEU A 327 2.96 14.75 -6.27
N SER A 328 3.37 13.77 -7.09
CA SER A 328 3.59 13.93 -8.53
C SER A 328 2.30 13.86 -9.37
N HIS A 329 1.19 13.35 -8.82
CA HIS A 329 -0.04 13.12 -9.57
C HIS A 329 -0.68 14.42 -10.08
N SER A 330 -0.86 15.41 -9.22
CA SER A 330 -1.44 16.71 -9.61
C SER A 330 -0.63 17.43 -10.68
N PRO A 331 0.70 17.61 -10.53
CA PRO A 331 1.50 18.28 -11.56
C PRO A 331 1.56 17.48 -12.87
N LEU A 332 1.65 16.16 -12.83
CA LEU A 332 1.61 15.34 -14.05
C LEU A 332 0.24 15.46 -14.74
N THR A 333 -0.85 15.39 -14.01
CA THR A 333 -2.20 15.61 -14.55
C THR A 333 -2.33 16.99 -15.19
N ALA A 334 -1.83 18.05 -14.53
CA ALA A 334 -1.85 19.40 -15.06
C ALA A 334 -1.05 19.52 -16.37
N MET A 335 0.13 18.91 -16.42
CA MET A 335 0.97 18.90 -17.61
C MET A 335 0.30 18.15 -18.77
N MET A 336 -0.14 16.92 -18.54
CA MET A 336 -0.80 16.11 -19.58
C MET A 336 -2.02 16.82 -20.17
N LYS A 337 -2.79 17.52 -19.33
CA LYS A 337 -3.92 18.34 -19.74
C LYS A 337 -3.46 19.52 -20.59
N THR A 338 -2.45 20.28 -20.13
CA THR A 338 -1.89 21.44 -20.89
C THR A 338 -1.41 21.02 -22.27
N VAL A 339 -0.64 19.92 -22.34
CA VAL A 339 -0.09 19.36 -23.58
C VAL A 339 -1.20 18.96 -24.55
N LYS A 340 -2.21 18.23 -24.07
CA LYS A 340 -3.30 17.72 -24.87
C LYS A 340 -4.20 18.85 -25.43
N GLU A 341 -4.58 19.81 -24.57
CA GLU A 341 -5.48 20.93 -24.95
C GLU A 341 -4.83 21.88 -25.94
N ASN A 342 -3.52 22.05 -25.86
CA ASN A 342 -2.78 23.01 -26.72
C ASN A 342 -1.94 22.32 -27.79
N GLN A 343 -2.01 20.98 -27.93
CA GLN A 343 -1.29 20.18 -28.93
C GLN A 343 0.24 20.43 -28.94
N ILE A 344 0.82 20.64 -27.73
CA ILE A 344 2.24 20.96 -27.57
C ILE A 344 3.09 19.70 -27.77
N LYS A 345 4.15 19.80 -28.60
CA LYS A 345 5.14 18.74 -28.78
C LYS A 345 6.38 19.03 -27.95
N ALA A 346 7.19 18.02 -27.64
CA ALA A 346 8.41 18.16 -26.85
C ALA A 346 9.40 19.17 -27.44
N ASP A 347 9.51 19.21 -28.79
CA ASP A 347 10.40 20.14 -29.51
C ASP A 347 9.92 21.58 -29.42
N ASP A 348 8.63 21.83 -29.19
CA ASP A 348 8.09 23.19 -29.09
C ASP A 348 8.40 23.83 -27.72
N VAL A 349 8.84 23.03 -26.73
CA VAL A 349 8.98 23.47 -25.34
C VAL A 349 10.31 24.18 -25.13
N LYS A 350 10.25 25.43 -24.63
CA LYS A 350 11.39 26.21 -24.14
C LYS A 350 11.63 25.97 -22.65
N GLU A 351 10.56 26.04 -21.83
CA GLU A 351 10.63 25.89 -20.37
C GLU A 351 9.30 25.31 -19.84
N ILE A 352 9.38 24.50 -18.79
CA ILE A 352 8.24 24.03 -18.00
C ILE A 352 8.45 24.46 -16.55
N LYS A 353 7.63 25.38 -16.04
CA LYS A 353 7.60 25.74 -14.62
C LYS A 353 6.53 24.92 -13.92
N VAL A 354 6.91 24.22 -12.85
CA VAL A 354 6.05 23.37 -12.03
C VAL A 354 5.99 23.95 -10.62
N GLU A 355 4.87 24.52 -10.26
CA GLU A 355 4.60 25.07 -8.93
C GLU A 355 3.85 24.03 -8.11
N VAL A 356 4.40 23.67 -6.94
CA VAL A 356 3.89 22.63 -6.03
C VAL A 356 4.05 23.07 -4.58
N ILE A 357 3.61 22.26 -3.62
CA ILE A 357 3.88 22.48 -2.19
C ILE A 357 5.39 22.33 -1.89
N ALA A 358 5.87 22.97 -0.83
CA ALA A 358 7.30 22.99 -0.47
C ALA A 358 7.87 21.57 -0.32
N ARG A 359 7.14 20.66 0.33
CA ARG A 359 7.54 19.25 0.47
C ARG A 359 7.71 18.55 -0.88
N ALA A 360 6.81 18.76 -1.83
CA ALA A 360 6.91 18.16 -3.15
C ALA A 360 8.12 18.72 -3.92
N ALA A 361 8.37 20.03 -3.83
CA ALA A 361 9.54 20.65 -4.46
C ALA A 361 10.85 20.08 -3.91
N ASP A 362 10.93 19.86 -2.59
CA ASP A 362 12.11 19.31 -1.91
C ASP A 362 12.35 17.83 -2.28
N ILE A 363 11.31 16.99 -2.18
CA ILE A 363 11.45 15.53 -2.36
C ILE A 363 11.59 15.14 -3.85
N LEU A 364 10.83 15.81 -4.74
CA LEU A 364 10.65 15.39 -6.13
C LEU A 364 11.44 16.25 -7.13
N GLY A 365 11.87 17.45 -6.73
CA GLY A 365 12.65 18.40 -7.53
C GLY A 365 14.11 18.53 -7.11
N ASP A 366 14.61 17.71 -6.18
CA ASP A 366 16.00 17.66 -5.76
C ASP A 366 16.95 17.45 -6.97
N PRO A 367 18.16 18.03 -7.01
CA PRO A 367 19.09 17.87 -8.12
C PRO A 367 19.35 16.43 -8.56
N HIS A 368 19.35 15.46 -7.65
CA HIS A 368 19.50 14.04 -7.99
C HIS A 368 18.32 13.50 -8.81
N LYS A 369 17.15 14.11 -8.72
CA LYS A 369 15.96 13.71 -9.48
C LYS A 369 16.03 14.02 -10.97
N TYR A 370 16.93 14.90 -11.37
CA TYR A 370 17.16 15.23 -12.80
C TYR A 370 18.01 14.19 -13.52
N ARG A 371 18.57 13.20 -12.80
CA ARG A 371 19.42 12.13 -13.38
C ARG A 371 19.11 10.81 -12.65
N PRO A 372 17.87 10.31 -12.72
CA PRO A 372 17.54 9.06 -12.07
C PRO A 372 18.32 7.90 -12.71
N ASP A 373 18.90 7.04 -11.89
CA ASP A 373 19.69 5.87 -12.28
C ASP A 373 18.99 4.53 -11.98
N SER A 374 17.85 4.58 -11.31
CA SER A 374 17.05 3.43 -10.95
C SER A 374 15.56 3.76 -11.12
N ARG A 375 14.74 2.71 -11.22
CA ARG A 375 13.29 2.83 -11.27
C ARG A 375 12.73 3.57 -10.06
N GLU A 376 13.17 3.19 -8.85
CA GLU A 376 12.70 3.76 -7.58
C GLU A 376 13.05 5.25 -7.45
N THR A 377 14.15 5.68 -8.09
CA THR A 377 14.47 7.12 -8.18
C THR A 377 13.63 7.81 -9.25
N ALA A 378 13.37 7.14 -10.38
CA ALA A 378 12.62 7.70 -11.49
C ALA A 378 11.12 7.92 -11.14
N ASP A 379 10.47 7.00 -10.44
CA ASP A 379 9.06 7.14 -10.02
C ASP A 379 8.86 8.22 -8.93
N HIS A 380 9.96 8.67 -8.30
CA HIS A 380 10.06 9.78 -7.36
C HIS A 380 10.74 11.00 -7.97
N SER A 381 10.89 11.06 -9.28
CA SER A 381 11.47 12.19 -10.02
C SER A 381 10.41 12.93 -10.80
N LEU A 382 10.00 14.10 -10.32
CA LEU A 382 9.03 14.92 -11.05
C LEU A 382 9.57 15.35 -12.41
N PRO A 383 10.85 15.80 -12.56
CA PRO A 383 11.42 16.09 -13.88
C PRO A 383 11.37 14.90 -14.84
N TYR A 384 11.68 13.69 -14.39
CA TYR A 384 11.59 12.48 -15.21
C TYR A 384 10.16 12.17 -15.63
N CYS A 385 9.23 12.11 -14.66
CA CYS A 385 7.81 11.84 -14.93
C CYS A 385 7.20 12.83 -15.93
N MET A 386 7.54 14.12 -15.79
CA MET A 386 7.12 15.16 -16.71
C MET A 386 7.74 14.98 -18.12
N ALA A 387 9.04 14.65 -18.19
CA ALA A 387 9.73 14.45 -19.46
C ALA A 387 9.13 13.25 -20.23
N VAL A 388 8.97 12.09 -19.60
CA VAL A 388 8.36 10.91 -20.27
C VAL A 388 6.90 11.17 -20.63
N GLY A 389 6.13 11.84 -19.77
CA GLY A 389 4.74 12.22 -20.06
C GLY A 389 4.63 13.13 -21.28
N LEU A 390 5.56 14.07 -21.44
CA LEU A 390 5.60 14.97 -22.61
C LEU A 390 6.02 14.25 -23.89
N VAL A 391 7.03 13.39 -23.82
CA VAL A 391 7.61 12.72 -25.01
C VAL A 391 6.74 11.54 -25.44
N ASP A 392 6.30 10.70 -24.50
CA ASP A 392 5.58 9.46 -24.78
C ASP A 392 4.04 9.64 -24.81
N GLY A 393 3.54 10.78 -24.30
CA GLY A 393 2.11 11.06 -24.19
C GLY A 393 1.40 10.22 -23.12
N MET A 394 2.16 9.44 -22.33
CA MET A 394 1.64 8.56 -21.27
C MET A 394 2.68 8.33 -20.19
N VAL A 395 2.21 7.95 -18.98
CA VAL A 395 3.07 7.50 -17.88
C VAL A 395 2.48 6.22 -17.31
N THR A 396 3.07 5.10 -17.69
CA THR A 396 2.69 3.73 -17.30
C THR A 396 3.94 3.01 -16.79
N PRO A 397 3.86 1.78 -16.26
CA PRO A 397 5.04 1.01 -15.87
C PRO A 397 6.09 0.83 -16.97
N LEU A 398 5.70 0.95 -18.26
CA LEU A 398 6.64 0.86 -19.38
C LEU A 398 7.67 1.98 -19.40
N GLN A 399 7.29 3.19 -18.95
CA GLN A 399 8.19 4.35 -18.85
C GLN A 399 9.22 4.18 -17.75
N PHE A 400 9.09 3.20 -16.87
CA PHE A 400 10.00 2.93 -15.75
C PHE A 400 10.87 1.67 -15.97
N LYS A 401 10.90 1.11 -17.19
CA LYS A 401 11.86 0.08 -17.59
C LYS A 401 13.27 0.68 -17.62
N GLU A 402 14.28 -0.14 -17.27
CA GLU A 402 15.67 0.31 -17.13
C GLU A 402 16.19 1.03 -18.38
N GLU A 403 15.86 0.52 -19.58
CA GLU A 403 16.28 1.12 -20.85
C GLU A 403 15.70 2.54 -21.00
N ARG A 404 14.44 2.78 -20.57
CA ARG A 404 13.79 4.08 -20.67
C ARG A 404 14.30 5.04 -19.60
N VAL A 405 14.53 4.57 -18.38
CA VAL A 405 15.11 5.38 -17.30
C VAL A 405 16.49 5.89 -17.67
N ARG A 406 17.30 5.09 -18.35
CA ARG A 406 18.66 5.43 -18.79
C ARG A 406 18.74 6.15 -20.14
N ASP A 407 17.61 6.45 -20.75
CA ASP A 407 17.58 7.11 -22.07
C ASP A 407 18.04 8.56 -21.98
N GLN A 408 19.23 8.81 -22.51
CA GLN A 408 19.88 10.12 -22.51
C GLN A 408 19.10 11.18 -23.30
N SER A 409 18.20 10.80 -24.19
CA SER A 409 17.39 11.72 -24.98
C SER A 409 16.39 12.53 -24.13
N LEU A 410 16.08 12.05 -22.92
CA LEU A 410 15.21 12.74 -21.96
C LEU A 410 15.91 13.88 -21.20
N ILE A 411 17.25 13.86 -21.13
CA ILE A 411 18.03 14.83 -20.36
C ILE A 411 17.76 16.28 -20.80
N PRO A 412 17.80 16.61 -22.09
CA PRO A 412 17.52 17.99 -22.55
C PRO A 412 16.10 18.46 -22.19
N ILE A 413 15.14 17.54 -22.06
CA ILE A 413 13.78 17.87 -21.65
C ILE A 413 13.72 18.10 -20.15
N MET A 414 14.32 17.20 -19.34
CA MET A 414 14.39 17.36 -17.88
C MET A 414 15.06 18.68 -17.49
N ASP A 415 16.09 19.11 -18.19
CA ASP A 415 16.81 20.38 -17.92
C ASP A 415 15.95 21.64 -18.17
N LYS A 416 14.87 21.52 -18.95
CA LYS A 416 13.88 22.61 -19.16
C LYS A 416 12.84 22.71 -18.03
N ILE A 417 12.78 21.74 -17.11
CA ILE A 417 11.79 21.65 -16.06
C ILE A 417 12.32 22.33 -14.81
N LYS A 418 11.52 23.25 -14.24
CA LYS A 418 11.82 23.95 -12.99
C LYS A 418 10.73 23.68 -11.96
N VAL A 419 11.06 22.91 -10.96
CA VAL A 419 10.16 22.61 -9.83
C VAL A 419 10.40 23.66 -8.75
N VAL A 420 9.34 24.34 -8.32
CA VAL A 420 9.41 25.42 -7.33
C VAL A 420 8.27 25.31 -6.30
N ALA A 421 8.57 25.68 -5.06
CA ALA A 421 7.57 25.78 -4.02
C ALA A 421 6.65 26.99 -4.26
N ASN A 422 5.37 26.85 -3.84
CA ASN A 422 4.37 27.92 -3.89
C ASN A 422 3.65 28.01 -2.53
N ASP A 423 3.78 29.15 -1.85
CA ASP A 423 3.25 29.37 -0.50
C ASP A 423 1.71 29.31 -0.44
N GLU A 424 1.02 29.73 -1.52
CA GLU A 424 -0.44 29.58 -1.62
C GLU A 424 -0.82 28.10 -1.55
N PHE A 425 -0.08 27.24 -2.24
CA PHE A 425 -0.36 25.82 -2.31
C PHE A 425 -0.07 25.12 -0.97
N GLU A 426 0.99 25.53 -0.27
CA GLU A 426 1.32 25.03 1.06
C GLU A 426 0.16 25.23 2.04
N SER A 427 -0.53 26.37 1.99
CA SER A 427 -1.67 26.67 2.86
C SER A 427 -2.89 25.79 2.61
N LEU A 428 -3.00 25.17 1.44
CA LEU A 428 -4.11 24.29 1.04
C LEU A 428 -3.86 22.80 1.35
N PHE A 429 -2.59 22.44 1.56
CA PHE A 429 -2.22 21.07 1.91
C PHE A 429 -2.48 20.79 3.40
N PRO A 430 -2.92 19.57 3.81
CA PRO A 430 -3.14 18.37 3.00
C PRO A 430 -4.57 18.26 2.42
N LYS A 431 -5.45 19.22 2.66
CA LYS A 431 -6.84 19.18 2.14
C LYS A 431 -6.90 19.08 0.62
N PHE A 432 -5.99 19.76 -0.06
CA PHE A 432 -5.77 19.69 -1.50
C PHE A 432 -4.29 19.40 -1.76
N GLN A 433 -3.99 18.89 -2.96
CA GLN A 433 -2.62 18.73 -3.46
C GLN A 433 -2.45 19.61 -4.71
N PRO A 434 -2.48 20.94 -4.54
CA PRO A 434 -2.50 21.85 -5.67
C PRO A 434 -1.16 21.85 -6.41
N SER A 435 -1.27 22.01 -7.73
CA SER A 435 -0.13 22.24 -8.60
C SER A 435 -0.52 23.19 -9.72
N ARG A 436 0.44 23.91 -10.26
CA ARG A 436 0.31 24.67 -11.51
C ARG A 436 1.47 24.34 -12.41
N VAL A 437 1.18 23.93 -13.63
CA VAL A 437 2.18 23.71 -14.66
C VAL A 437 2.03 24.79 -15.73
N THR A 438 3.11 25.51 -16.00
CA THR A 438 3.19 26.53 -17.05
C THR A 438 4.21 26.08 -18.08
N ILE A 439 3.76 25.84 -19.30
CA ILE A 439 4.63 25.49 -20.45
C ILE A 439 4.81 26.73 -21.31
N THR A 440 6.04 27.17 -21.47
CA THR A 440 6.42 28.25 -22.39
C THR A 440 7.05 27.64 -23.64
N THR A 441 6.50 27.98 -24.81
CA THR A 441 6.99 27.47 -26.10
C THR A 441 8.17 28.29 -26.60
N ASN A 442 8.90 27.78 -27.61
CA ASN A 442 9.98 28.49 -28.28
C ASN A 442 9.50 29.79 -28.96
N GLU A 443 8.22 29.88 -29.33
CA GLU A 443 7.57 31.07 -29.86
C GLU A 443 7.24 32.13 -28.79
N GLY A 444 7.46 31.81 -27.51
CA GLY A 444 7.19 32.70 -26.38
C GLY A 444 5.72 32.65 -25.87
N LYS A 445 4.89 31.75 -26.40
CA LYS A 445 3.54 31.53 -25.86
C LYS A 445 3.61 30.75 -24.56
N SER A 446 2.77 31.11 -23.58
CA SER A 446 2.70 30.40 -22.29
C SER A 446 1.30 29.84 -22.08
N HIS A 447 1.24 28.56 -21.71
CA HIS A 447 0.00 27.84 -21.40
C HIS A 447 0.11 27.29 -19.98
N ALA A 448 -0.90 27.57 -19.14
CA ALA A 448 -0.89 27.18 -17.75
C ALA A 448 -2.17 26.40 -17.36
N THR A 449 -2.00 25.33 -16.62
CA THR A 449 -3.10 24.58 -16.01
C THR A 449 -2.84 24.39 -14.53
N ARG A 450 -3.89 24.64 -13.72
CA ARG A 450 -3.91 24.33 -12.29
C ARG A 450 -4.75 23.08 -12.05
N VAL A 451 -4.27 22.19 -11.17
CA VAL A 451 -4.98 21.01 -10.68
C VAL A 451 -4.87 21.01 -9.17
N ASP A 452 -5.99 21.02 -8.48
CA ASP A 452 -6.04 20.97 -7.01
C ASP A 452 -6.35 19.55 -6.50
N VAL A 453 -7.02 18.75 -7.34
CA VAL A 453 -7.43 17.36 -7.06
C VAL A 453 -6.99 16.49 -8.23
N PRO A 454 -6.05 15.56 -8.03
CA PRO A 454 -5.63 14.67 -9.11
C PRO A 454 -6.69 13.60 -9.41
N LYS A 455 -6.67 13.04 -10.61
CA LYS A 455 -7.47 11.86 -10.97
C LYS A 455 -7.12 10.69 -10.07
N GLY A 456 -8.13 10.01 -9.54
CA GLY A 456 -8.00 8.93 -8.57
C GLY A 456 -8.16 9.36 -7.11
N ASP A 457 -8.17 10.66 -6.82
CA ASP A 457 -8.63 11.17 -5.51
C ASP A 457 -10.13 10.87 -5.33
N PRO A 458 -10.64 10.63 -4.11
CA PRO A 458 -12.06 10.37 -3.87
C PRO A 458 -13.02 11.44 -4.42
N ARG A 459 -12.54 12.66 -4.64
CA ARG A 459 -13.31 13.78 -5.24
C ARG A 459 -13.33 13.79 -6.77
N ASP A 460 -12.41 13.02 -7.39
CA ASP A 460 -12.35 12.73 -8.83
C ASP A 460 -11.93 11.26 -9.01
N PRO A 461 -12.76 10.29 -8.56
CA PRO A 461 -12.38 8.89 -8.49
C PRO A 461 -12.20 8.28 -9.89
N MET A 462 -11.37 7.25 -9.96
CA MET A 462 -11.33 6.40 -11.15
C MET A 462 -12.65 5.65 -11.28
N THR A 463 -13.19 5.65 -12.49
CA THR A 463 -14.35 4.82 -12.84
C THR A 463 -13.96 3.34 -12.93
N GLU A 464 -14.93 2.44 -12.86
CA GLU A 464 -14.68 1.00 -13.05
C GLU A 464 -14.02 0.70 -14.41
N ASP A 465 -14.42 1.41 -15.47
CA ASP A 465 -13.81 1.28 -16.81
C ASP A 465 -12.35 1.74 -16.83
N GLU A 466 -12.02 2.84 -16.15
CA GLU A 466 -10.64 3.32 -16.04
C GLU A 466 -9.76 2.34 -15.22
N ILE A 467 -10.31 1.76 -14.15
CA ILE A 467 -9.64 0.68 -13.40
C ILE A 467 -9.46 -0.55 -14.28
N ALA A 468 -10.47 -0.92 -15.08
CA ALA A 468 -10.37 -2.06 -16.00
C ALA A 468 -9.30 -1.84 -17.09
N VAL A 469 -9.16 -0.62 -17.61
CA VAL A 469 -8.07 -0.27 -18.54
C VAL A 469 -6.71 -0.45 -17.86
N LYS A 470 -6.53 0.08 -16.65
CA LYS A 470 -5.32 -0.11 -15.84
C LYS A 470 -5.04 -1.60 -15.58
N PHE A 471 -6.04 -2.34 -15.12
CA PHE A 471 -5.94 -3.77 -14.82
C PHE A 471 -5.51 -4.58 -16.04
N ASN A 472 -6.14 -4.35 -17.20
CA ASN A 472 -5.81 -5.04 -18.44
C ASN A 472 -4.41 -4.68 -18.97
N ALA A 473 -3.97 -3.44 -18.79
CA ALA A 473 -2.61 -3.03 -19.12
C ALA A 473 -1.55 -3.74 -18.27
N LEU A 474 -1.85 -4.00 -17.00
CA LEU A 474 -0.94 -4.64 -16.05
C LEU A 474 -0.99 -6.18 -16.13
N GLY A 475 -2.18 -6.75 -16.30
CA GLY A 475 -2.40 -8.19 -16.23
C GLY A 475 -2.43 -8.89 -17.59
N GLY A 476 -2.74 -8.16 -18.67
CA GLY A 476 -3.01 -8.77 -19.97
C GLY A 476 -1.84 -9.54 -20.57
N GLU A 477 -0.59 -9.12 -20.32
CA GLU A 477 0.61 -9.85 -20.74
C GLU A 477 1.01 -10.97 -19.76
N VAL A 478 0.51 -10.93 -18.51
CA VAL A 478 0.87 -11.87 -17.44
C VAL A 478 -0.05 -13.09 -17.44
N ILE A 479 -1.36 -12.87 -17.48
CA ILE A 479 -2.36 -13.95 -17.42
C ILE A 479 -3.28 -14.02 -18.66
N GLY A 480 -3.09 -13.10 -19.62
CA GLY A 480 -3.91 -13.03 -20.84
C GLY A 480 -5.25 -12.33 -20.64
N LYS A 481 -5.75 -11.66 -21.71
CA LYS A 481 -6.97 -10.82 -21.66
C LYS A 481 -8.23 -11.58 -21.23
N ASN A 482 -8.41 -12.83 -21.67
CA ASN A 482 -9.60 -13.61 -21.32
C ASN A 482 -9.63 -13.90 -19.81
N GLN A 483 -8.49 -14.30 -19.24
CA GLN A 483 -8.38 -14.57 -17.80
C GLN A 483 -8.53 -13.27 -16.99
N CYS A 484 -8.04 -12.12 -17.48
CA CYS A 484 -8.29 -10.81 -16.89
C CYS A 484 -9.80 -10.53 -16.76
N ASN A 485 -10.58 -10.78 -17.81
CA ASN A 485 -12.03 -10.57 -17.80
C ASN A 485 -12.76 -11.51 -16.83
N GLU A 486 -12.33 -12.77 -16.74
CA GLU A 486 -12.88 -13.74 -15.76
C GLU A 486 -12.53 -13.32 -14.33
N LEU A 487 -11.31 -12.88 -14.11
CA LEU A 487 -10.83 -12.41 -12.81
C LEU A 487 -11.58 -11.14 -12.36
N GLN A 488 -11.82 -10.17 -13.25
CA GLN A 488 -12.66 -9.02 -12.96
C GLN A 488 -14.05 -9.45 -12.49
N LYS A 489 -14.72 -10.36 -13.22
CA LYS A 489 -16.03 -10.88 -12.82
C LYS A 489 -16.01 -11.56 -11.47
N ALA A 490 -14.98 -12.37 -11.18
CA ALA A 490 -14.83 -13.04 -9.89
C ALA A 490 -14.65 -12.03 -8.75
N ILE A 491 -13.85 -10.98 -8.94
CA ILE A 491 -13.66 -9.91 -7.95
C ILE A 491 -14.96 -9.13 -7.73
N MET A 492 -15.65 -8.73 -8.80
CA MET A 492 -16.88 -7.96 -8.70
C MET A 492 -18.04 -8.77 -8.08
N SER A 493 -17.96 -10.09 -8.10
CA SER A 493 -18.90 -11.00 -7.42
C SER A 493 -18.40 -11.54 -6.07
N LEU A 494 -17.32 -10.99 -5.52
CA LEU A 494 -16.66 -11.48 -4.29
C LEU A 494 -17.63 -11.60 -3.10
N ASN A 495 -18.60 -10.69 -2.98
CA ASN A 495 -19.63 -10.71 -1.92
C ASN A 495 -20.59 -11.93 -1.98
N THR A 496 -20.57 -12.70 -3.05
CA THR A 496 -21.36 -13.93 -3.21
C THR A 496 -20.50 -15.19 -3.21
N ALA A 497 -19.18 -15.05 -3.19
CA ALA A 497 -18.25 -16.17 -3.20
C ALA A 497 -18.22 -16.87 -1.83
N GLU A 498 -18.61 -18.13 -1.80
CA GLU A 498 -18.54 -18.96 -0.57
C GLU A 498 -17.09 -19.34 -0.22
N LYS A 499 -16.21 -19.40 -1.21
CA LYS A 499 -14.77 -19.71 -1.08
C LYS A 499 -13.96 -18.85 -2.05
N LEU A 500 -12.67 -18.69 -1.76
CA LEU A 500 -11.76 -17.87 -2.54
C LEU A 500 -10.97 -18.67 -3.61
N ASP A 501 -11.13 -20.00 -3.68
CA ASP A 501 -10.34 -20.86 -4.56
C ASP A 501 -10.39 -20.42 -6.03
N GLN A 502 -11.58 -20.14 -6.56
CA GLN A 502 -11.74 -19.69 -7.95
C GLN A 502 -11.04 -18.36 -8.22
N LEU A 503 -11.17 -17.39 -7.31
CA LEU A 503 -10.49 -16.10 -7.41
C LEU A 503 -8.98 -16.31 -7.48
N LEU A 504 -8.43 -17.09 -6.58
CA LEU A 504 -6.97 -17.33 -6.47
C LEU A 504 -6.44 -18.14 -7.65
N GLU A 505 -7.19 -19.12 -8.16
CA GLU A 505 -6.82 -19.84 -9.38
C GLU A 505 -6.72 -18.89 -10.59
N LEU A 506 -7.63 -17.92 -10.69
CA LEU A 506 -7.61 -16.93 -11.76
C LEU A 506 -6.45 -15.91 -11.65
N THR A 507 -5.82 -15.77 -10.50
CA THR A 507 -4.62 -14.93 -10.37
C THR A 507 -3.34 -15.63 -10.84
N THR A 508 -3.38 -16.93 -11.13
CA THR A 508 -2.21 -17.74 -11.48
C THR A 508 -1.97 -17.74 -12.99
N ALA A 509 -0.76 -17.47 -13.44
CA ALA A 509 -0.37 -17.56 -14.84
C ALA A 509 -0.41 -19.04 -15.30
N ARG A 510 -1.07 -19.29 -16.43
CA ARG A 510 -1.23 -20.65 -17.03
C ARG A 510 -0.15 -20.97 -18.05
#